data_d2d8c3284ee81f34c5f6c819c34e41cc
#
_entry.id   d2d8c3284ee81f34c5f6c819c34e41cc
#
_cell.length_a   1.000
_cell.length_b   1.000
_cell.length_c   1.000
_cell.angle_alpha   90.00
_cell.angle_beta   90.00
_cell.angle_gamma   90.00
#
_symmetry.space_group_name_H-M   'P 1'
#
loop_
_entity.id
_entity.type
_entity.pdbx_description
1 polymer ?
#
loop_
_entity_poly.entity_id
_entity_poly.type
_entity_poly.pdbx_seq_one_letter_code
_entity_poly.pdbx_strand_id
1 'polypeptide(L)'
;MNILVFGKDGQLGKAFHVLVDALLPTLVNAPNIQYVGRSECDLTDAIALNNLLNQFQPKLIINASAYTAVDQAETESDLAFAINARVPEIMAQYAVKYGATLLHYSTDYVFDGEKYGFYLEDDLRNPLGVYGKSKAAGEQAIAKAFSKGSREGQYAIFRTSWVYGDGRNFIRTILRLAKESEDLQIIHDQFGVPTSTEWLAQVSLDFVMDAQGVLRRFPSGIYHAVPAGETNWHGLASFAVQTALEFGASLKIAHDAIKPIPAVEYPLPAPRPMNSKMSTDKLHRIFEGRCDMSKLDLLNQPWDKAVRSYVHNLAKDGLI
;
A
#
# COMPACT_ATOMS: atom_id res chain seq x y z
N MET A 1 -22.99 8.42 6.72
CA MET A 1 -22.36 7.10 6.42
C MET A 1 -21.24 6.85 7.40
N ASN A 2 -21.07 5.61 7.91
CA ASN A 2 -19.97 5.26 8.81
C ASN A 2 -18.79 4.66 8.03
N ILE A 3 -17.58 5.18 8.27
CA ILE A 3 -16.32 4.70 7.68
C ILE A 3 -15.38 4.28 8.80
N LEU A 4 -14.83 3.08 8.70
CA LEU A 4 -13.87 2.55 9.67
C LEU A 4 -12.52 2.34 8.98
N VAL A 5 -11.49 3.02 9.49
CA VAL A 5 -10.12 2.95 8.94
C VAL A 5 -9.21 2.25 9.95
N PHE A 6 -8.74 1.07 9.62
CA PHE A 6 -7.79 0.32 10.43
C PHE A 6 -6.35 0.62 10.04
N GLY A 7 -5.44 0.59 11.02
CA GLY A 7 -4.02 0.84 10.81
C GLY A 7 -3.66 2.33 10.86
N LYS A 8 -4.36 3.14 11.67
CA LYS A 8 -4.18 4.60 11.77
C LYS A 8 -2.74 5.06 12.02
N ASP A 9 -1.96 4.26 12.75
CA ASP A 9 -0.59 4.60 13.15
C ASP A 9 0.45 4.23 12.06
N GLY A 10 0.03 3.44 11.04
CA GLY A 10 0.85 3.08 9.89
C GLY A 10 0.91 4.19 8.84
N GLN A 11 1.89 4.10 7.92
CA GLN A 11 2.11 5.12 6.89
C GLN A 11 0.84 5.40 6.07
N LEU A 12 0.14 4.36 5.60
CA LEU A 12 -1.07 4.51 4.79
C LEU A 12 -2.27 5.01 5.61
N GLY A 13 -2.42 4.54 6.87
CA GLY A 13 -3.48 5.03 7.76
C GLY A 13 -3.36 6.53 8.07
N LYS A 14 -2.15 7.02 8.27
CA LYS A 14 -1.86 8.46 8.42
C LYS A 14 -2.20 9.25 7.16
N ALA A 15 -1.86 8.72 5.98
CA ALA A 15 -2.20 9.37 4.72
C ALA A 15 -3.72 9.47 4.52
N PHE A 16 -4.47 8.43 4.89
CA PHE A 16 -5.95 8.50 4.91
C PHE A 16 -6.46 9.56 5.87
N HIS A 17 -5.89 9.68 7.07
CA HIS A 17 -6.29 10.68 8.05
C HIS A 17 -6.15 12.09 7.47
N VAL A 18 -4.95 12.43 6.96
CA VAL A 18 -4.68 13.75 6.37
C VAL A 18 -5.61 14.03 5.18
N LEU A 19 -5.77 13.06 4.27
CA LEU A 19 -6.58 13.25 3.07
C LEU A 19 -8.07 13.43 3.40
N VAL A 20 -8.59 12.62 4.29
CA VAL A 20 -10.00 12.64 4.67
C VAL A 20 -10.33 13.94 5.43
N ASP A 21 -9.47 14.37 6.36
CA ASP A 21 -9.65 15.63 7.08
C ASP A 21 -9.68 16.85 6.14
N ALA A 22 -8.91 16.80 5.05
CA ALA A 22 -8.94 17.82 4.02
C ALA A 22 -10.24 17.78 3.18
N LEU A 23 -10.83 16.60 2.98
CA LEU A 23 -12.06 16.43 2.19
C LEU A 23 -13.33 16.70 2.99
N LEU A 24 -13.36 16.38 4.28
CA LEU A 24 -14.57 16.49 5.13
C LEU A 24 -15.28 17.84 5.04
N PRO A 25 -14.58 19.02 5.08
CA PRO A 25 -15.22 20.33 4.98
C PRO A 25 -15.91 20.58 3.63
N THR A 26 -15.55 19.84 2.59
CA THR A 26 -16.10 20.00 1.23
C THR A 26 -17.35 19.15 0.97
N LEU A 27 -17.64 18.19 1.85
CA LEU A 27 -18.74 17.25 1.69
C LEU A 27 -20.04 17.76 2.33
N VAL A 28 -21.13 17.76 1.58
CA VAL A 28 -22.45 18.17 2.07
C VAL A 28 -22.96 17.25 3.18
N ASN A 29 -22.67 15.96 3.08
CA ASN A 29 -23.02 14.93 4.07
C ASN A 29 -21.75 14.26 4.57
N ALA A 30 -21.00 14.93 5.46
CA ALA A 30 -19.77 14.40 6.00
C ALA A 30 -20.00 13.02 6.66
N PRO A 31 -19.21 12.01 6.31
CA PRO A 31 -19.29 10.70 6.94
C PRO A 31 -18.83 10.77 8.40
N ASN A 32 -19.35 9.86 9.23
CA ASN A 32 -18.81 9.59 10.55
C ASN A 32 -17.63 8.62 10.39
N ILE A 33 -16.43 9.05 10.76
CA ILE A 33 -15.20 8.29 10.54
C ILE A 33 -14.54 7.94 11.86
N GLN A 34 -14.15 6.68 12.02
CA GLN A 34 -13.35 6.23 13.14
C GLN A 34 -12.04 5.64 12.64
N TYR A 35 -10.93 6.11 13.19
CA TYR A 35 -9.59 5.59 12.96
C TYR A 35 -9.20 4.65 14.09
N VAL A 36 -8.75 3.44 13.71
CA VAL A 36 -8.46 2.36 14.66
C VAL A 36 -7.00 1.95 14.55
N GLY A 37 -6.29 2.07 15.66
CA GLY A 37 -4.95 1.55 15.86
C GLY A 37 -4.95 0.39 16.87
N ARG A 38 -3.76 0.00 17.31
CA ARG A 38 -3.60 -1.10 18.25
C ARG A 38 -4.18 -0.78 19.64
N SER A 39 -4.18 0.49 20.03
CA SER A 39 -4.72 0.95 21.30
C SER A 39 -6.26 0.87 21.36
N GLU A 40 -6.95 1.01 20.23
CA GLU A 40 -8.41 0.97 20.15
C GLU A 40 -8.94 -0.46 19.94
N CYS A 41 -8.18 -1.29 19.21
CA CYS A 41 -8.56 -2.68 18.94
C CYS A 41 -7.30 -3.51 18.65
N ASP A 42 -7.05 -4.50 19.51
CA ASP A 42 -6.09 -5.55 19.18
C ASP A 42 -6.70 -6.45 18.10
N LEU A 43 -6.16 -6.38 16.90
CA LEU A 43 -6.66 -7.15 15.76
C LEU A 43 -6.42 -8.67 15.89
N THR A 44 -5.57 -9.11 16.81
CA THR A 44 -5.41 -10.54 17.12
C THR A 44 -6.59 -11.07 17.94
N ASP A 45 -7.35 -10.20 18.62
CA ASP A 45 -8.58 -10.55 19.30
C ASP A 45 -9.79 -10.47 18.36
N ALA A 46 -10.20 -11.62 17.83
CA ALA A 46 -11.34 -11.73 16.93
C ALA A 46 -12.67 -11.28 17.57
N ILE A 47 -12.82 -11.39 18.89
CA ILE A 47 -14.03 -10.96 19.60
C ILE A 47 -14.07 -9.44 19.65
N ALA A 48 -12.97 -8.80 20.02
CA ALA A 48 -12.85 -7.33 20.04
C ALA A 48 -13.12 -6.73 18.66
N LEU A 49 -12.55 -7.31 17.60
CA LEU A 49 -12.77 -6.86 16.21
C LEU A 49 -14.25 -6.99 15.80
N ASN A 50 -14.89 -8.13 16.06
CA ASN A 50 -16.31 -8.32 15.75
C ASN A 50 -17.21 -7.36 16.54
N ASN A 51 -16.91 -7.12 17.82
CA ASN A 51 -17.67 -6.18 18.66
C ASN A 51 -17.56 -4.75 18.09
N LEU A 52 -16.36 -4.30 17.73
CA LEU A 52 -16.14 -2.99 17.12
C LEU A 52 -16.94 -2.83 15.81
N LEU A 53 -16.86 -3.81 14.91
CA LEU A 53 -17.58 -3.80 13.64
C LEU A 53 -19.11 -3.75 13.86
N ASN A 54 -19.64 -4.56 14.78
CA ASN A 54 -21.07 -4.60 15.07
C ASN A 54 -21.57 -3.33 15.78
N GLN A 55 -20.77 -2.72 16.64
CA GLN A 55 -21.12 -1.48 17.35
C GLN A 55 -21.08 -0.27 16.41
N PHE A 56 -20.03 -0.12 15.62
CA PHE A 56 -19.84 1.04 14.73
C PHE A 56 -20.66 0.96 13.45
N GLN A 57 -20.98 -0.23 12.98
CA GLN A 57 -21.78 -0.51 11.77
C GLN A 57 -21.25 0.22 10.51
N PRO A 58 -19.97 0.01 10.13
CA PRO A 58 -19.38 0.68 8.97
C PRO A 58 -20.06 0.26 7.66
N LYS A 59 -20.24 1.23 6.74
CA LYS A 59 -20.59 0.98 5.34
C LYS A 59 -19.36 0.92 4.44
N LEU A 60 -18.25 1.51 4.89
CA LEU A 60 -16.94 1.37 4.28
C LEU A 60 -15.93 0.95 5.35
N ILE A 61 -15.22 -0.13 5.09
CA ILE A 61 -14.08 -0.60 5.88
C ILE A 61 -12.83 -0.42 5.03
N ILE A 62 -11.88 0.39 5.51
CA ILE A 62 -10.55 0.57 4.92
C ILE A 62 -9.56 -0.18 5.81
N ASN A 63 -9.07 -1.32 5.34
CA ASN A 63 -8.10 -2.11 6.07
C ASN A 63 -6.67 -1.77 5.61
N ALA A 64 -6.10 -0.69 6.16
CA ALA A 64 -4.70 -0.31 5.99
C ALA A 64 -3.77 -0.96 7.05
N SER A 65 -4.29 -1.86 7.89
CA SER A 65 -3.48 -2.62 8.82
C SER A 65 -2.84 -3.83 8.15
N ALA A 66 -1.60 -4.12 8.52
CA ALA A 66 -0.89 -5.32 8.09
C ALA A 66 0.29 -5.62 9.03
N TYR A 67 0.68 -6.88 9.10
CA TYR A 67 1.99 -7.30 9.55
C TYR A 67 2.97 -7.13 8.38
N THR A 68 3.89 -6.18 8.46
CA THR A 68 4.77 -5.78 7.34
C THR A 68 6.26 -6.04 7.58
N ALA A 69 6.63 -6.61 8.73
CA ALA A 69 8.00 -6.96 9.04
C ALA A 69 8.39 -8.23 8.28
N VAL A 70 8.77 -8.10 7.01
CA VAL A 70 8.98 -9.19 6.04
C VAL A 70 9.95 -10.25 6.57
N ASP A 71 11.10 -9.83 7.14
CA ASP A 71 12.10 -10.75 7.67
C ASP A 71 11.64 -11.43 8.97
N GLN A 72 10.98 -10.70 9.87
CA GLN A 72 10.46 -11.25 11.12
C GLN A 72 9.28 -12.20 10.86
N ALA A 73 8.55 -12.05 9.77
CA ALA A 73 7.46 -12.95 9.42
C ALA A 73 7.93 -14.41 9.31
N GLU A 74 9.19 -14.66 8.91
CA GLU A 74 9.74 -16.02 8.81
C GLU A 74 9.79 -16.73 10.18
N THR A 75 9.89 -15.98 11.28
CA THR A 75 9.89 -16.50 12.66
C THR A 75 8.59 -16.24 13.42
N GLU A 76 7.79 -15.27 12.98
CA GLU A 76 6.50 -14.89 13.59
C GLU A 76 5.31 -15.23 12.70
N SER A 77 5.36 -16.41 12.06
CA SER A 77 4.38 -16.85 11.07
C SER A 77 2.93 -16.76 11.56
N ASP A 78 2.65 -17.24 12.79
CA ASP A 78 1.30 -17.23 13.35
C ASP A 78 0.73 -15.82 13.47
N LEU A 79 1.56 -14.86 13.92
CA LEU A 79 1.15 -13.46 14.00
C LEU A 79 0.93 -12.85 12.61
N ALA A 80 1.80 -13.17 11.65
CA ALA A 80 1.65 -12.72 10.26
C ALA A 80 0.32 -13.21 9.66
N PHE A 81 -0.02 -14.48 9.83
CA PHE A 81 -1.30 -15.04 9.35
C PHE A 81 -2.51 -14.51 10.13
N ALA A 82 -2.39 -14.31 11.45
CA ALA A 82 -3.47 -13.72 12.25
C ALA A 82 -3.87 -12.34 11.71
N ILE A 83 -2.88 -11.46 11.49
CA ILE A 83 -3.11 -10.09 11.02
C ILE A 83 -3.42 -10.03 9.51
N ASN A 84 -2.65 -10.74 8.68
CA ASN A 84 -2.76 -10.61 7.22
C ASN A 84 -3.81 -11.51 6.58
N ALA A 85 -4.30 -12.54 7.27
CA ALA A 85 -5.31 -13.46 6.73
C ALA A 85 -6.59 -13.50 7.57
N ARG A 86 -6.50 -13.74 8.88
CA ARG A 86 -7.70 -13.89 9.73
C ARG A 86 -8.46 -12.58 9.91
N VAL A 87 -7.78 -11.46 10.11
CA VAL A 87 -8.38 -10.13 10.23
C VAL A 87 -9.19 -9.76 8.99
N PRO A 88 -8.62 -9.76 7.77
CA PRO A 88 -9.39 -9.46 6.56
C PRO A 88 -10.52 -10.48 6.28
N GLU A 89 -10.40 -11.75 6.72
CA GLU A 89 -11.50 -12.70 6.66
C GLU A 89 -12.71 -12.24 7.49
N ILE A 90 -12.48 -11.82 8.75
CA ILE A 90 -13.53 -11.32 9.65
C ILE A 90 -14.20 -10.07 9.06
N MET A 91 -13.40 -9.13 8.55
CA MET A 91 -13.90 -7.91 7.91
C MET A 91 -14.74 -8.23 6.66
N ALA A 92 -14.30 -9.20 5.85
CA ALA A 92 -15.05 -9.65 4.67
C ALA A 92 -16.38 -10.33 5.04
N GLN A 93 -16.40 -11.17 6.07
CA GLN A 93 -17.62 -11.80 6.59
C GLN A 93 -18.64 -10.75 7.07
N TYR A 94 -18.16 -9.73 7.78
CA TYR A 94 -18.98 -8.58 8.16
C TYR A 94 -19.53 -7.85 6.93
N ALA A 95 -18.67 -7.50 5.97
CA ALA A 95 -19.05 -6.75 4.77
C ALA A 95 -20.10 -7.50 3.93
N VAL A 96 -19.96 -8.81 3.80
CA VAL A 96 -20.96 -9.68 3.14
C VAL A 96 -22.28 -9.67 3.89
N LYS A 97 -22.26 -9.82 5.22
CA LYS A 97 -23.46 -9.91 6.04
C LYS A 97 -24.28 -8.64 6.05
N TYR A 98 -23.62 -7.48 6.06
CA TYR A 98 -24.26 -6.16 6.25
C TYR A 98 -24.24 -5.27 5.01
N GLY A 99 -23.86 -5.79 3.86
CA GLY A 99 -23.82 -5.05 2.60
C GLY A 99 -22.82 -3.89 2.62
N ALA A 100 -21.67 -4.06 3.28
CA ALA A 100 -20.63 -3.04 3.36
C ALA A 100 -19.60 -3.19 2.22
N THR A 101 -18.81 -2.13 2.00
CA THR A 101 -17.64 -2.13 1.10
C THR A 101 -16.39 -2.42 1.92
N LEU A 102 -15.58 -3.38 1.49
CA LEU A 102 -14.25 -3.65 2.05
C LEU A 102 -13.17 -3.23 1.06
N LEU A 103 -12.31 -2.30 1.47
CA LEU A 103 -11.07 -1.95 0.79
C LEU A 103 -9.89 -2.54 1.57
N HIS A 104 -9.08 -3.39 0.92
CA HIS A 104 -7.95 -4.07 1.53
C HIS A 104 -6.69 -3.89 0.70
N TYR A 105 -5.53 -3.83 1.35
CA TYR A 105 -4.22 -3.70 0.69
C TYR A 105 -3.45 -4.99 0.76
N SER A 106 -2.96 -5.43 -0.38
CA SER A 106 -2.08 -6.56 -0.56
C SER A 106 -0.73 -6.10 -1.16
N THR A 107 0.05 -7.01 -1.67
CA THR A 107 1.45 -6.80 -2.02
C THR A 107 1.84 -7.54 -3.29
N ASP A 108 2.88 -7.05 -3.95
CA ASP A 108 3.65 -7.74 -4.99
C ASP A 108 4.29 -9.06 -4.52
N TYR A 109 4.55 -9.21 -3.22
CA TYR A 109 5.12 -10.45 -2.61
C TYR A 109 4.19 -11.68 -2.70
N VAL A 110 2.98 -11.53 -3.22
CA VAL A 110 2.12 -12.68 -3.56
C VAL A 110 2.63 -13.42 -4.81
N PHE A 111 3.56 -12.85 -5.55
CA PHE A 111 4.22 -13.42 -6.72
C PHE A 111 5.64 -13.91 -6.40
N ASP A 112 6.18 -14.79 -7.24
CA ASP A 112 7.56 -15.31 -7.12
C ASP A 112 8.62 -14.36 -7.70
N GLY A 113 8.23 -13.43 -8.55
CA GLY A 113 9.16 -12.53 -9.24
C GLY A 113 9.86 -13.14 -10.45
N GLU A 114 9.46 -14.32 -10.92
CA GLU A 114 10.09 -15.03 -12.06
C GLU A 114 9.50 -14.64 -13.42
N LYS A 115 8.30 -14.02 -13.44
CA LYS A 115 7.64 -13.61 -14.68
C LYS A 115 8.46 -12.55 -15.41
N TYR A 116 8.61 -12.73 -16.72
CA TYR A 116 9.13 -11.68 -17.59
C TYR A 116 8.01 -10.66 -17.90
N GLY A 117 8.27 -9.36 -17.68
CA GLY A 117 7.30 -8.29 -17.89
C GLY A 117 6.42 -8.01 -16.66
N PHE A 118 5.21 -7.53 -16.90
CA PHE A 118 4.30 -7.10 -15.82
C PHE A 118 3.40 -8.26 -15.37
N TYR A 119 3.22 -8.40 -14.07
CA TYR A 119 2.18 -9.27 -13.50
C TYR A 119 0.79 -8.67 -13.73
N LEU A 120 -0.16 -9.55 -14.05
CA LEU A 120 -1.59 -9.24 -14.14
C LEU A 120 -2.28 -9.71 -12.86
N GLU A 121 -3.49 -9.19 -12.59
CA GLU A 121 -4.24 -9.54 -11.38
C GLU A 121 -4.62 -11.02 -11.32
N ASP A 122 -4.78 -11.67 -12.48
CA ASP A 122 -5.17 -13.07 -12.62
C ASP A 122 -3.97 -14.02 -12.72
N ASP A 123 -2.73 -13.51 -12.69
CA ASP A 123 -1.54 -14.35 -12.67
C ASP A 123 -1.51 -15.20 -11.38
N LEU A 124 -0.96 -16.41 -11.51
CA LEU A 124 -0.86 -17.34 -10.39
C LEU A 124 -0.03 -16.75 -9.26
N ARG A 125 -0.58 -16.76 -8.05
CA ARG A 125 0.16 -16.42 -6.84
C ARG A 125 1.12 -17.55 -6.48
N ASN A 126 2.37 -17.23 -6.29
CA ASN A 126 3.43 -18.15 -5.88
C ASN A 126 4.38 -17.46 -4.88
N PRO A 127 3.89 -17.09 -3.67
CA PRO A 127 4.66 -16.32 -2.72
C PRO A 127 5.86 -17.10 -2.18
N LEU A 128 7.02 -16.49 -2.15
CA LEU A 128 8.29 -17.10 -1.73
C LEU A 128 8.36 -17.26 -0.19
N GLY A 129 8.10 -16.18 0.56
CA GLY A 129 8.24 -16.11 2.02
C GLY A 129 6.89 -16.07 2.76
N VAL A 130 6.97 -16.13 4.08
CA VAL A 130 5.79 -16.14 4.98
C VAL A 130 4.95 -14.87 4.85
N TYR A 131 5.56 -13.70 4.72
CA TYR A 131 4.83 -12.45 4.50
C TYR A 131 3.92 -12.55 3.27
N GLY A 132 4.47 -12.90 2.12
CA GLY A 132 3.71 -13.08 0.88
C GLY A 132 2.61 -14.14 1.00
N LYS A 133 2.92 -15.29 1.64
CA LYS A 133 1.96 -16.37 1.90
C LYS A 133 0.79 -15.90 2.77
N SER A 134 1.06 -15.15 3.83
CA SER A 134 0.03 -14.61 4.73
C SER A 134 -0.87 -13.60 4.02
N LYS A 135 -0.31 -12.72 3.17
CA LYS A 135 -1.08 -11.77 2.36
C LYS A 135 -1.94 -12.49 1.30
N ALA A 136 -1.37 -13.47 0.59
CA ALA A 136 -2.11 -14.29 -0.38
C ALA A 136 -3.27 -15.06 0.26
N ALA A 137 -3.09 -15.56 1.48
CA ALA A 137 -4.16 -16.20 2.27
C ALA A 137 -5.29 -15.22 2.62
N GLY A 138 -4.96 -13.96 2.94
CA GLY A 138 -5.94 -12.89 3.18
C GLY A 138 -6.75 -12.57 1.93
N GLU A 139 -6.12 -12.44 0.76
CA GLU A 139 -6.82 -12.27 -0.52
C GLU A 139 -7.80 -13.42 -0.79
N GLN A 140 -7.35 -14.65 -0.56
CA GLN A 140 -8.19 -15.85 -0.75
C GLN A 140 -9.37 -15.87 0.22
N ALA A 141 -9.16 -15.50 1.49
CA ALA A 141 -10.20 -15.47 2.51
C ALA A 141 -11.29 -14.44 2.17
N ILE A 142 -10.91 -13.23 1.73
CA ILE A 142 -11.84 -12.20 1.26
C ILE A 142 -12.66 -12.73 0.07
N ALA A 143 -12.00 -13.20 -0.99
CA ALA A 143 -12.67 -13.70 -2.18
C ALA A 143 -13.65 -14.85 -1.86
N LYS A 144 -13.24 -15.78 -0.99
CA LYS A 144 -14.07 -16.90 -0.53
C LYS A 144 -15.30 -16.44 0.27
N ALA A 145 -15.17 -15.41 1.11
CA ALA A 145 -16.30 -14.87 1.86
C ALA A 145 -17.36 -14.29 0.90
N PHE A 146 -16.92 -13.47 -0.07
CA PHE A 146 -17.85 -12.85 -1.03
C PHE A 146 -18.43 -13.81 -2.07
N SER A 147 -17.75 -14.92 -2.41
CA SER A 147 -18.29 -15.92 -3.33
C SER A 147 -19.51 -16.68 -2.78
N LYS A 148 -19.67 -16.72 -1.45
CA LYS A 148 -20.76 -17.45 -0.76
C LYS A 148 -21.87 -16.55 -0.25
N GLY A 149 -21.70 -15.22 -0.35
CA GLY A 149 -22.56 -14.27 0.32
C GLY A 149 -23.55 -13.53 -0.56
N SER A 150 -24.24 -12.55 0.03
CA SER A 150 -25.16 -11.64 -0.63
C SER A 150 -24.41 -10.75 -1.65
N ARG A 151 -25.11 -10.37 -2.74
CA ARG A 151 -24.59 -9.45 -3.77
C ARG A 151 -24.58 -7.98 -3.33
N GLU A 152 -25.01 -7.66 -2.11
CA GLU A 152 -25.09 -6.27 -1.65
C GLU A 152 -23.75 -5.69 -1.23
N GLY A 153 -22.88 -6.50 -0.62
CA GLY A 153 -21.52 -6.12 -0.28
C GLY A 153 -20.58 -6.16 -1.49
N GLN A 154 -19.47 -5.43 -1.40
CA GLN A 154 -18.42 -5.42 -2.43
C GLN A 154 -17.04 -5.28 -1.80
N TYR A 155 -15.99 -5.67 -2.54
CA TYR A 155 -14.62 -5.50 -2.08
C TYR A 155 -13.67 -5.10 -3.19
N ALA A 156 -12.63 -4.36 -2.84
CA ALA A 156 -11.45 -4.17 -3.65
C ALA A 156 -10.20 -4.56 -2.85
N ILE A 157 -9.33 -5.34 -3.46
CA ILE A 157 -8.00 -5.66 -2.94
C ILE A 157 -7.00 -4.93 -3.83
N PHE A 158 -6.27 -3.97 -3.27
CA PHE A 158 -5.19 -3.28 -3.98
C PHE A 158 -3.86 -3.93 -3.69
N ARG A 159 -3.25 -4.60 -4.70
CA ARG A 159 -1.85 -4.99 -4.64
C ARG A 159 -1.01 -3.79 -4.99
N THR A 160 -0.03 -3.51 -4.15
CA THR A 160 0.90 -2.39 -4.30
C THR A 160 2.32 -2.84 -3.99
N SER A 161 3.32 -2.00 -4.26
CA SER A 161 4.73 -2.30 -4.00
C SER A 161 5.45 -1.10 -3.40
N TRP A 162 6.51 -1.35 -2.61
CA TRP A 162 7.49 -0.39 -2.14
C TRP A 162 6.87 0.89 -1.54
N VAL A 163 5.88 0.70 -0.65
CA VAL A 163 5.10 1.80 -0.07
C VAL A 163 5.98 2.67 0.82
N TYR A 164 5.90 3.99 0.62
CA TYR A 164 6.58 4.99 1.43
C TYR A 164 5.65 6.16 1.78
N GLY A 165 5.90 6.79 2.93
CA GLY A 165 5.14 7.92 3.44
C GLY A 165 5.70 8.41 4.78
N ASP A 166 4.84 8.95 5.66
CA ASP A 166 5.27 9.38 6.98
C ASP A 166 5.59 8.18 7.88
N GLY A 167 6.88 8.01 8.19
CA GLY A 167 7.43 6.92 8.99
C GLY A 167 8.69 6.33 8.38
N ARG A 168 9.11 5.17 8.89
CA ARG A 168 10.32 4.48 8.42
C ARG A 168 10.05 3.86 7.04
N ASN A 169 10.88 4.20 6.06
CA ASN A 169 10.85 3.63 4.72
C ASN A 169 12.24 3.66 4.07
N PHE A 170 12.35 3.06 2.89
CA PHE A 170 13.61 2.95 2.17
C PHE A 170 14.23 4.32 1.85
N ILE A 171 13.45 5.28 1.35
CA ILE A 171 13.95 6.61 0.96
C ILE A 171 14.58 7.31 2.18
N ARG A 172 13.87 7.37 3.31
CA ARG A 172 14.42 7.96 4.54
C ARG A 172 15.68 7.24 5.03
N THR A 173 15.72 5.92 4.89
CA THR A 173 16.89 5.12 5.26
C THR A 173 18.10 5.48 4.40
N ILE A 174 17.92 5.54 3.07
CA ILE A 174 19.00 5.91 2.16
C ILE A 174 19.49 7.32 2.41
N LEU A 175 18.60 8.31 2.57
CA LEU A 175 18.99 9.69 2.84
C LEU A 175 19.74 9.84 4.17
N ARG A 176 19.34 9.10 5.21
CA ARG A 176 20.10 9.06 6.46
C ARG A 176 21.49 8.46 6.26
N LEU A 177 21.59 7.32 5.56
CA LEU A 177 22.89 6.69 5.28
C LEU A 177 23.79 7.60 4.42
N ALA A 178 23.21 8.32 3.47
CA ALA A 178 23.94 9.29 2.64
C ALA A 178 24.52 10.49 3.41
N LYS A 179 23.96 10.82 4.59
CA LYS A 179 24.55 11.78 5.52
C LYS A 179 25.73 11.21 6.31
N GLU A 180 25.73 9.90 6.55
CA GLU A 180 26.68 9.22 7.44
C GLU A 180 27.87 8.64 6.68
N SER A 181 27.69 8.21 5.42
CA SER A 181 28.66 7.46 4.61
C SER A 181 29.04 8.17 3.32
N GLU A 182 30.25 7.92 2.84
CA GLU A 182 30.78 8.46 1.57
C GLU A 182 30.45 7.56 0.38
N ASP A 183 30.15 6.27 0.62
CA ASP A 183 29.70 5.32 -0.40
C ASP A 183 28.57 4.43 0.13
N LEU A 184 27.73 3.94 -0.77
CA LEU A 184 26.66 2.97 -0.48
C LEU A 184 26.65 1.88 -1.55
N GLN A 185 26.20 0.68 -1.14
CA GLN A 185 25.97 -0.44 -2.06
C GLN A 185 24.49 -0.80 -2.04
N ILE A 186 23.85 -0.75 -3.21
CA ILE A 186 22.39 -0.92 -3.33
C ILE A 186 22.07 -1.93 -4.43
N ILE A 187 21.13 -2.82 -4.15
CA ILE A 187 20.64 -3.86 -5.06
C ILE A 187 20.10 -3.21 -6.35
N HIS A 188 20.54 -3.72 -7.52
CA HIS A 188 20.14 -3.19 -8.82
C HIS A 188 19.30 -4.13 -9.69
N ASP A 189 19.20 -5.39 -9.32
CA ASP A 189 18.55 -6.45 -10.09
C ASP A 189 17.16 -6.86 -9.54
N GLN A 190 16.63 -6.13 -8.57
CA GLN A 190 15.23 -6.23 -8.13
C GLN A 190 14.44 -5.02 -8.67
N PHE A 191 13.41 -5.31 -9.47
CA PHE A 191 12.61 -4.30 -10.17
C PHE A 191 11.21 -4.14 -9.58
N GLY A 192 10.71 -2.92 -9.50
CA GLY A 192 9.38 -2.61 -8.98
C GLY A 192 9.04 -1.13 -9.15
N VAL A 193 8.03 -0.68 -8.39
CA VAL A 193 7.57 0.72 -8.43
C VAL A 193 7.39 1.23 -7.00
N PRO A 194 8.06 2.33 -6.60
CA PRO A 194 7.79 2.98 -5.33
C PRO A 194 6.43 3.67 -5.35
N THR A 195 5.60 3.41 -4.35
CA THR A 195 4.24 3.93 -4.24
C THR A 195 4.10 4.82 -3.01
N SER A 196 3.79 6.11 -3.20
CA SER A 196 3.54 6.99 -2.06
C SER A 196 2.19 6.67 -1.41
N THR A 197 2.13 6.77 -0.08
CA THR A 197 0.88 6.56 0.66
C THR A 197 -0.17 7.61 0.33
N GLU A 198 0.23 8.83 -0.01
CA GLU A 198 -0.65 9.91 -0.43
C GLU A 198 -1.35 9.57 -1.75
N TRP A 199 -0.56 9.14 -2.76
CA TRP A 199 -1.09 8.68 -4.03
C TRP A 199 -2.04 7.49 -3.85
N LEU A 200 -1.62 6.49 -3.06
CA LEU A 200 -2.41 5.28 -2.83
C LEU A 200 -3.71 5.58 -2.09
N ALA A 201 -3.69 6.45 -1.08
CA ALA A 201 -4.89 6.88 -0.37
C ALA A 201 -5.86 7.65 -1.28
N GLN A 202 -5.33 8.56 -2.12
CA GLN A 202 -6.15 9.33 -3.06
C GLN A 202 -6.82 8.42 -4.09
N VAL A 203 -6.05 7.56 -4.77
CA VAL A 203 -6.59 6.58 -5.73
C VAL A 203 -7.63 5.68 -5.07
N SER A 204 -7.39 5.27 -3.83
CA SER A 204 -8.31 4.42 -3.07
C SER A 204 -9.65 5.10 -2.82
N LEU A 205 -9.65 6.36 -2.36
CA LEU A 205 -10.89 7.12 -2.12
C LEU A 205 -11.62 7.39 -3.42
N ASP A 206 -10.91 7.80 -4.47
CA ASP A 206 -11.47 8.04 -5.80
C ASP A 206 -12.08 6.78 -6.42
N PHE A 207 -11.54 5.60 -6.08
CA PHE A 207 -12.07 4.32 -6.52
C PHE A 207 -13.39 3.99 -5.82
N VAL A 208 -13.49 4.19 -4.50
CA VAL A 208 -14.64 3.75 -3.70
C VAL A 208 -15.72 4.80 -3.50
N MET A 209 -15.42 6.11 -3.67
CA MET A 209 -16.36 7.21 -3.45
C MET A 209 -16.37 8.19 -4.62
N ASP A 210 -17.49 8.91 -4.77
CA ASP A 210 -17.58 10.07 -5.67
C ASP A 210 -17.24 11.38 -4.94
N ALA A 211 -17.26 12.49 -5.69
CA ALA A 211 -16.96 13.82 -5.15
C ALA A 211 -17.98 14.32 -4.11
N GLN A 212 -19.14 13.68 -4.00
CA GLN A 212 -20.17 13.96 -3.01
C GLN A 212 -20.03 13.11 -1.74
N GLY A 213 -19.04 12.19 -1.71
CA GLY A 213 -18.83 11.27 -0.59
C GLY A 213 -19.77 10.05 -0.60
N VAL A 214 -20.40 9.76 -1.75
CA VAL A 214 -21.27 8.59 -1.90
C VAL A 214 -20.45 7.39 -2.40
N LEU A 215 -20.70 6.21 -1.81
CA LEU A 215 -20.03 4.98 -2.24
C LEU A 215 -20.41 4.60 -3.65
N ARG A 216 -19.39 4.38 -4.46
CA ARG A 216 -19.53 3.87 -5.84
C ARG A 216 -19.75 2.37 -5.85
N ARG A 217 -20.46 1.88 -6.86
CA ARG A 217 -20.45 0.46 -7.23
C ARG A 217 -19.30 0.19 -8.20
N PHE A 218 -18.63 -0.93 -7.97
CA PHE A 218 -17.53 -1.40 -8.82
C PHE A 218 -17.47 -2.94 -8.80
N PRO A 219 -16.87 -3.59 -9.80
CA PRO A 219 -16.66 -5.03 -9.81
C PRO A 219 -15.76 -5.43 -8.63
N SER A 220 -16.25 -6.31 -7.77
CA SER A 220 -15.44 -6.86 -6.67
C SER A 220 -14.26 -7.66 -7.23
N GLY A 221 -13.08 -7.47 -6.64
CA GLY A 221 -11.89 -8.19 -7.11
C GLY A 221 -10.57 -7.57 -6.67
N ILE A 222 -9.50 -8.08 -7.29
CA ILE A 222 -8.13 -7.61 -7.12
C ILE A 222 -7.82 -6.58 -8.19
N TYR A 223 -7.07 -5.56 -7.82
CA TYR A 223 -6.57 -4.48 -8.68
C TYR A 223 -5.11 -4.21 -8.32
N HIS A 224 -4.28 -3.95 -9.31
CA HIS A 224 -2.94 -3.45 -9.08
C HIS A 224 -2.99 -1.93 -8.96
N ALA A 225 -2.40 -1.39 -7.90
CA ALA A 225 -2.41 0.03 -7.57
C ALA A 225 -0.98 0.50 -7.29
N VAL A 226 -0.28 0.86 -8.36
CA VAL A 226 1.07 1.46 -8.36
C VAL A 226 1.09 2.61 -9.37
N PRO A 227 1.92 3.66 -9.16
CA PRO A 227 2.09 4.72 -10.15
C PRO A 227 2.76 4.21 -11.43
N ALA A 228 2.78 5.05 -12.46
CA ALA A 228 3.38 4.71 -13.75
C ALA A 228 4.91 4.59 -13.69
N GLY A 229 5.46 3.77 -14.58
CA GLY A 229 6.90 3.56 -14.73
C GLY A 229 7.42 2.34 -13.97
N GLU A 230 8.73 2.21 -13.94
CA GLU A 230 9.46 1.15 -13.22
C GLU A 230 10.84 1.63 -12.81
N THR A 231 11.40 1.03 -11.77
CA THR A 231 12.78 1.27 -11.33
C THR A 231 13.30 0.03 -10.59
N ASN A 232 14.54 0.14 -10.07
CA ASN A 232 15.11 -0.82 -9.11
C ASN A 232 15.55 -0.07 -7.85
N TRP A 233 15.97 -0.78 -6.81
CA TRP A 233 16.36 -0.15 -5.56
C TRP A 233 17.52 0.83 -5.72
N HIS A 234 18.52 0.50 -6.57
CA HIS A 234 19.64 1.38 -6.88
C HIS A 234 19.15 2.65 -7.59
N GLY A 235 18.27 2.53 -8.59
CA GLY A 235 17.70 3.69 -9.29
C GLY A 235 16.89 4.59 -8.36
N LEU A 236 16.07 4.00 -7.47
CA LEU A 236 15.34 4.77 -6.47
C LEU A 236 16.27 5.49 -5.48
N ALA A 237 17.33 4.81 -5.00
CA ALA A 237 18.32 5.41 -4.09
C ALA A 237 19.06 6.59 -4.76
N SER A 238 19.55 6.37 -5.97
CA SER A 238 20.27 7.39 -6.74
C SER A 238 19.39 8.61 -7.02
N PHE A 239 18.14 8.40 -7.44
CA PHE A 239 17.18 9.47 -7.66
C PHE A 239 16.86 10.25 -6.38
N ALA A 240 16.66 9.57 -5.25
CA ALA A 240 16.38 10.23 -3.98
C ALA A 240 17.55 11.07 -3.47
N VAL A 241 18.78 10.56 -3.57
CA VAL A 241 20.01 11.28 -3.18
C VAL A 241 20.24 12.50 -4.09
N GLN A 242 20.14 12.32 -5.42
CA GLN A 242 20.26 13.42 -6.35
C GLN A 242 19.24 14.51 -6.06
N THR A 243 17.99 14.14 -5.86
CA THR A 243 16.91 15.08 -5.55
C THR A 243 17.19 15.83 -4.24
N ALA A 244 17.68 15.15 -3.20
CA ALA A 244 18.03 15.80 -1.94
C ALA A 244 19.15 16.83 -2.09
N LEU A 245 20.20 16.52 -2.87
CA LEU A 245 21.27 17.45 -3.20
C LEU A 245 20.75 18.67 -3.98
N GLU A 246 19.86 18.48 -4.95
CA GLU A 246 19.22 19.57 -5.70
C GLU A 246 18.41 20.53 -4.80
N PHE A 247 17.83 20.00 -3.72
CA PHE A 247 17.13 20.81 -2.72
C PHE A 247 18.01 21.30 -1.55
N GLY A 248 19.33 21.18 -1.70
CA GLY A 248 20.30 21.77 -0.78
C GLY A 248 20.60 20.96 0.46
N ALA A 249 20.23 19.66 0.50
CA ALA A 249 20.60 18.79 1.61
C ALA A 249 22.12 18.60 1.69
N SER A 250 22.66 18.66 2.91
CA SER A 250 24.07 18.40 3.17
C SER A 250 24.31 16.91 3.35
N LEU A 251 24.77 16.25 2.29
CA LEU A 251 25.08 14.82 2.28
C LEU A 251 26.59 14.61 2.17
N LYS A 252 27.13 13.54 2.79
CA LYS A 252 28.54 13.13 2.62
C LYS A 252 28.76 12.41 1.30
N ILE A 253 27.73 11.66 0.84
CA ILE A 253 27.83 10.86 -0.37
C ILE A 253 27.82 11.76 -1.62
N ALA A 254 28.72 11.49 -2.57
CA ALA A 254 28.61 12.00 -3.91
C ALA A 254 27.53 11.22 -4.69
N HIS A 255 26.87 11.87 -5.63
CA HIS A 255 25.77 11.27 -6.42
C HIS A 255 26.20 9.97 -7.13
N ASP A 256 27.44 9.86 -7.58
CA ASP A 256 28.03 8.71 -8.29
C ASP A 256 28.66 7.65 -7.37
N ALA A 257 28.64 7.88 -6.06
CA ALA A 257 29.22 6.95 -5.08
C ALA A 257 28.24 5.84 -4.61
N ILE A 258 27.03 5.79 -5.18
CA ILE A 258 26.09 4.69 -4.94
C ILE A 258 26.40 3.57 -5.94
N LYS A 259 26.96 2.47 -5.44
CA LYS A 259 27.40 1.33 -6.25
C LYS A 259 26.27 0.31 -6.41
N PRO A 260 25.95 -0.12 -7.64
CA PRO A 260 25.00 -1.21 -7.85
C PRO A 260 25.64 -2.55 -7.46
N ILE A 261 24.90 -3.37 -6.73
CA ILE A 261 25.25 -4.77 -6.41
C ILE A 261 24.10 -5.69 -6.75
N PRO A 262 24.35 -6.95 -7.13
CA PRO A 262 23.30 -7.94 -7.32
C PRO A 262 22.72 -8.38 -5.94
N ALA A 263 21.45 -8.81 -5.92
CA ALA A 263 20.78 -9.24 -4.70
C ALA A 263 21.48 -10.40 -3.98
N VAL A 264 22.19 -11.25 -4.71
CA VAL A 264 22.94 -12.37 -4.15
C VAL A 264 24.09 -11.91 -3.23
N GLU A 265 24.61 -10.70 -3.41
CA GLU A 265 25.66 -10.12 -2.55
C GLU A 265 25.09 -9.49 -1.26
N TYR A 266 23.77 -9.38 -1.14
CA TYR A 266 23.10 -8.83 0.04
C TYR A 266 22.02 -9.80 0.54
N PRO A 267 22.40 -10.95 1.11
CA PRO A 267 21.45 -11.95 1.57
C PRO A 267 20.59 -11.42 2.72
N LEU A 268 19.28 -11.63 2.62
CA LEU A 268 18.29 -11.24 3.62
C LEU A 268 17.54 -12.50 4.13
N PRO A 269 17.01 -12.48 5.37
CA PRO A 269 16.35 -13.65 5.96
C PRO A 269 15.16 -14.17 5.14
N ALA A 270 14.31 -13.28 4.67
CA ALA A 270 13.20 -13.65 3.79
C ALA A 270 13.57 -13.46 2.31
N PRO A 271 13.16 -14.37 1.41
CA PRO A 271 13.35 -14.19 -0.03
C PRO A 271 12.51 -13.02 -0.57
N ARG A 272 13.05 -12.30 -1.55
CA ARG A 272 12.39 -11.18 -2.23
C ARG A 272 12.17 -11.50 -3.71
N PRO A 273 11.03 -11.13 -4.30
CA PRO A 273 10.82 -11.28 -5.74
C PRO A 273 11.80 -10.39 -6.51
N MET A 274 12.39 -10.93 -7.59
CA MET A 274 13.28 -10.18 -8.48
C MET A 274 12.48 -9.22 -9.37
N ASN A 275 11.23 -9.52 -9.64
CA ASN A 275 10.31 -8.71 -10.42
C ASN A 275 9.01 -8.47 -9.66
N SER A 276 8.76 -7.21 -9.31
CA SER A 276 7.54 -6.72 -8.67
C SER A 276 6.74 -5.77 -9.58
N LYS A 277 6.96 -5.83 -10.89
CA LYS A 277 6.26 -4.97 -11.86
C LYS A 277 4.83 -5.47 -12.06
N MET A 278 3.85 -4.60 -11.87
CA MET A 278 2.43 -4.91 -11.96
C MET A 278 1.73 -4.04 -13.00
N SER A 279 0.95 -4.65 -13.93
CA SER A 279 0.07 -3.89 -14.83
C SER A 279 -1.08 -3.26 -14.06
N THR A 280 -1.39 -2.02 -14.37
CA THR A 280 -2.51 -1.25 -13.80
C THR A 280 -3.69 -1.09 -14.77
N ASP A 281 -3.68 -1.78 -15.90
CA ASP A 281 -4.68 -1.66 -16.97
C ASP A 281 -6.10 -1.91 -16.47
N LYS A 282 -6.28 -2.84 -15.54
CA LYS A 282 -7.60 -3.13 -14.96
C LYS A 282 -8.12 -1.96 -14.14
N LEU A 283 -7.25 -1.32 -13.36
CA LEU A 283 -7.60 -0.13 -12.59
C LEU A 283 -7.91 1.04 -13.52
N HIS A 284 -7.11 1.28 -14.56
CA HIS A 284 -7.33 2.32 -15.56
C HIS A 284 -8.70 2.18 -16.23
N ARG A 285 -9.07 0.98 -16.69
CA ARG A 285 -10.40 0.73 -17.30
C ARG A 285 -11.58 1.12 -16.40
N ILE A 286 -11.44 0.98 -15.06
CA ILE A 286 -12.49 1.42 -14.13
C ILE A 286 -12.63 2.94 -14.14
N PHE A 287 -11.52 3.68 -14.15
CA PHE A 287 -11.54 5.14 -14.14
C PHE A 287 -11.93 5.71 -15.52
N GLU A 288 -11.48 5.11 -16.61
CA GLU A 288 -11.90 5.46 -17.98
C GLU A 288 -13.42 5.34 -18.14
N GLY A 289 -14.02 4.26 -17.65
CA GLY A 289 -15.47 4.06 -17.65
C GLY A 289 -16.26 5.10 -16.85
N ARG A 290 -15.59 5.89 -15.99
CA ARG A 290 -16.18 6.99 -15.22
C ARG A 290 -16.02 8.36 -15.87
N CYS A 291 -15.28 8.44 -16.98
CA CYS A 291 -14.99 9.67 -17.73
C CYS A 291 -14.39 10.81 -16.89
N ASP A 292 -13.60 10.48 -15.84
CA ASP A 292 -12.95 11.45 -14.97
C ASP A 292 -11.46 11.59 -15.35
N MET A 293 -11.16 12.52 -16.24
CA MET A 293 -9.81 12.74 -16.78
C MET A 293 -8.80 13.10 -15.68
N SER A 294 -9.21 13.87 -14.67
CA SER A 294 -8.28 14.27 -13.59
C SER A 294 -7.77 13.09 -12.78
N LYS A 295 -8.59 12.04 -12.65
CA LYS A 295 -8.23 10.81 -11.96
C LYS A 295 -7.34 9.91 -12.81
N LEU A 296 -7.54 9.92 -14.13
CA LEU A 296 -6.63 9.24 -15.07
C LEU A 296 -5.24 9.89 -15.07
N ASP A 297 -5.16 11.21 -15.01
CA ASP A 297 -3.87 11.93 -14.88
C ASP A 297 -3.14 11.52 -13.61
N LEU A 298 -3.85 11.31 -12.51
CA LEU A 298 -3.28 10.82 -11.26
C LEU A 298 -2.71 9.39 -11.42
N LEU A 299 -3.45 8.48 -12.09
CA LEU A 299 -2.98 7.12 -12.33
C LEU A 299 -1.75 7.08 -13.24
N ASN A 300 -1.70 7.95 -14.24
CA ASN A 300 -0.58 8.07 -15.18
C ASN A 300 0.63 8.83 -14.60
N GLN A 301 0.53 9.34 -13.38
CA GLN A 301 1.64 10.05 -12.76
C GLN A 301 2.83 9.12 -12.55
N PRO A 302 4.03 9.45 -13.08
CA PRO A 302 5.21 8.63 -12.91
C PRO A 302 5.70 8.67 -11.46
N TRP A 303 6.27 7.55 -11.00
CA TRP A 303 6.72 7.36 -9.63
C TRP A 303 7.72 8.40 -9.14
N ASP A 304 8.62 8.87 -10.02
CA ASP A 304 9.70 9.82 -9.71
C ASP A 304 9.15 11.19 -9.29
N LYS A 305 8.02 11.62 -9.88
CA LYS A 305 7.36 12.86 -9.50
C LYS A 305 6.92 12.87 -8.03
N ALA A 306 6.34 11.78 -7.56
CA ALA A 306 5.92 11.65 -6.17
C ALA A 306 7.13 11.55 -5.23
N VAL A 307 8.17 10.78 -5.61
CA VAL A 307 9.44 10.71 -4.85
C VAL A 307 10.10 12.07 -4.75
N ARG A 308 10.15 12.84 -5.85
CA ARG A 308 10.72 14.20 -5.86
C ARG A 308 10.00 15.13 -4.87
N SER A 309 8.67 15.10 -4.90
CA SER A 309 7.86 15.90 -3.96
C SER A 309 8.09 15.48 -2.51
N TYR A 310 8.16 14.17 -2.26
CA TYR A 310 8.42 13.64 -0.94
C TYR A 310 9.79 14.06 -0.39
N VAL A 311 10.85 13.93 -1.18
CA VAL A 311 12.22 14.33 -0.79
C VAL A 311 12.29 15.85 -0.57
N HIS A 312 11.63 16.64 -1.42
CA HIS A 312 11.53 18.10 -1.24
C HIS A 312 10.90 18.45 0.12
N ASN A 313 9.80 17.82 0.47
CA ASN A 313 9.14 18.04 1.78
C ASN A 313 10.05 17.65 2.94
N LEU A 314 10.78 16.52 2.84
CA LEU A 314 11.75 16.14 3.86
C LEU A 314 12.86 17.18 4.04
N ALA A 315 13.37 17.76 2.95
CA ALA A 315 14.38 18.82 3.00
C ALA A 315 13.81 20.10 3.63
N LYS A 316 12.62 20.51 3.22
CA LYS A 316 11.93 21.70 3.75
C LYS A 316 11.66 21.60 5.25
N ASP A 317 11.30 20.41 5.73
CA ASP A 317 11.00 20.14 7.15
C ASP A 317 12.25 19.89 8.00
N GLY A 318 13.46 20.00 7.40
CA GLY A 318 14.74 19.78 8.08
C GLY A 318 14.99 18.34 8.52
N LEU A 319 14.32 17.38 7.88
CA LEU A 319 14.43 15.95 8.19
C LEU A 319 15.61 15.28 7.44
N ILE A 320 16.14 15.98 6.45
CA ILE A 320 17.35 15.57 5.67
C ILE A 320 18.30 16.74 5.46
#